data_4a8cc686321b1a18b5cea0729229fb5c
#
_entry.id   4a8cc686321b1a18b5cea0729229fb5c
#
_cell.length_a   1.000
_cell.length_b   1.000
_cell.length_c   1.000
_cell.angle_alpha   90.00
_cell.angle_beta   90.00
_cell.angle_gamma   90.00
#
_symmetry.space_group_name_H-M   'P 1'
#
loop_
_entity.id
_entity.type
_entity.pdbx_description
1 polymer ?
#
loop_
_entity_poly.entity_id
_entity_poly.type
_entity_poly.pdbx_seq_one_letter_code
_entity_poly.pdbx_strand_id
1 'polypeptide(L)'
;MFELMDSYSQNAVIKVIGVGGGGGNAVQHIVEANIEGVEFICANTDAQALSSMGSRTTLQLGNSITKGLGAGANPDVGRQAAMEDRDRIQEVIAGSDMLFITAGMGGGTGTGGAPVVAQVAKELGILTVAVVTRP
;
A
#
# COMPACT_ATOMS: atom_id res chain seq x y z
N MET A 1 -18.81 17.79 22.29
CA MET A 1 -17.81 17.91 21.22
C MET A 1 -16.86 16.72 21.20
N PHE A 2 -16.34 16.32 22.35
CA PHE A 2 -15.48 15.10 22.42
C PHE A 2 -16.21 13.84 21.98
N GLU A 3 -17.45 13.70 22.39
CA GLU A 3 -18.26 12.55 21.98
C GLU A 3 -18.46 12.49 20.48
N LEU A 4 -18.62 13.62 19.83
CA LEU A 4 -18.78 13.70 18.39
C LEU A 4 -17.49 13.32 17.68
N MET A 5 -16.34 13.75 18.17
CA MET A 5 -15.05 13.39 17.62
C MET A 5 -14.75 11.91 17.79
N ASP A 6 -15.08 11.34 18.94
CA ASP A 6 -14.93 9.91 19.18
C ASP A 6 -15.81 9.09 18.24
N SER A 7 -17.05 9.51 18.01
CA SER A 7 -17.95 8.85 17.08
C SER A 7 -17.39 8.87 15.66
N TYR A 8 -16.82 10.00 15.24
CA TYR A 8 -16.17 10.10 13.93
C TYR A 8 -14.98 9.16 13.83
N SER A 9 -14.12 9.12 14.85
CA SER A 9 -12.95 8.25 14.87
C SER A 9 -13.32 6.78 14.81
N GLN A 10 -14.38 6.39 15.54
CA GLN A 10 -14.83 5.02 15.58
C GLN A 10 -15.45 4.54 14.27
N ASN A 11 -16.00 5.46 13.47
CA ASN A 11 -16.64 5.12 12.22
C ASN A 11 -15.74 5.31 11.00
N ALA A 12 -14.60 5.96 11.16
CA ALA A 12 -13.68 6.19 10.07
C ALA A 12 -12.94 4.90 9.71
N VAL A 13 -12.89 4.58 8.43
CA VAL A 13 -12.16 3.43 7.92
C VAL A 13 -10.79 3.92 7.47
N ILE A 14 -9.76 3.47 8.16
CA ILE A 14 -8.37 3.86 7.89
C ILE A 14 -7.61 2.63 7.39
N LYS A 15 -6.94 2.77 6.28
CA LYS A 15 -6.09 1.71 5.72
C LYS A 15 -4.69 2.23 5.50
N VAL A 16 -3.72 1.35 5.64
CA VAL A 16 -2.31 1.62 5.35
C VAL A 16 -1.87 0.62 4.30
N ILE A 17 -1.33 1.10 3.20
CA ILE A 17 -0.79 0.25 2.15
C ILE A 17 0.70 0.52 2.01
N GLY A 18 1.50 -0.54 2.18
CA GLY A 18 2.93 -0.51 1.95
C GLY A 18 3.23 -1.03 0.55
N VAL A 19 3.92 -0.25 -0.26
CA VAL A 19 4.23 -0.57 -1.65
C VAL A 19 5.71 -0.86 -1.79
N GLY A 20 6.03 -2.05 -2.29
CA GLY A 20 7.41 -2.51 -2.43
C GLY A 20 7.98 -3.01 -1.11
N GLY A 21 9.26 -3.39 -1.14
CA GLY A 21 9.93 -3.96 0.05
C GLY A 21 10.04 -2.99 1.21
N GLY A 22 10.45 -1.76 0.94
CA GLY A 22 10.57 -0.73 1.99
C GLY A 22 9.23 -0.36 2.59
N GLY A 23 8.19 -0.23 1.75
CA GLY A 23 6.84 0.04 2.22
C GLY A 23 6.28 -1.10 3.06
N GLY A 24 6.50 -2.34 2.63
CA GLY A 24 6.08 -3.52 3.39
C GLY A 24 6.76 -3.60 4.75
N ASN A 25 8.05 -3.29 4.82
CA ASN A 25 8.78 -3.28 6.09
C ASN A 25 8.23 -2.19 7.03
N ALA A 26 7.88 -1.02 6.51
CA ALA A 26 7.27 0.04 7.30
C ALA A 26 5.92 -0.40 7.87
N VAL A 27 5.09 -1.06 7.06
CA VAL A 27 3.82 -1.62 7.51
C VAL A 27 4.05 -2.65 8.61
N GLN A 28 5.03 -3.52 8.46
CA GLN A 28 5.34 -4.54 9.47
C GLN A 28 5.67 -3.91 10.82
N HIS A 29 6.44 -2.85 10.84
CA HIS A 29 6.75 -2.13 12.08
C HIS A 29 5.51 -1.51 12.72
N ILE A 30 4.62 -0.94 11.92
CA ILE A 30 3.37 -0.35 12.42
C ILE A 30 2.46 -1.45 12.99
N VAL A 31 2.39 -2.60 12.32
CA VAL A 31 1.62 -3.75 12.78
C VAL A 31 2.12 -4.23 14.14
N GLU A 32 3.45 -4.30 14.30
CA GLU A 32 4.05 -4.70 15.58
C GLU A 32 3.71 -3.74 16.72
N ALA A 33 3.44 -2.46 16.41
CA ALA A 33 2.99 -1.49 17.39
C ALA A 33 1.52 -1.69 17.81
N ASN A 34 0.81 -2.61 17.16
CA ASN A 34 -0.55 -3.04 17.50
C ASN A 34 -1.57 -1.91 17.56
N ILE A 35 -1.66 -1.15 16.47
CA ILE A 35 -2.65 -0.07 16.32
C ILE A 35 -3.99 -0.68 15.89
N GLU A 36 -5.00 -0.55 16.74
CA GLU A 36 -6.33 -1.08 16.47
C GLU A 36 -7.12 -0.20 15.50
N GLY A 37 -8.04 -0.83 14.77
CA GLY A 37 -8.95 -0.11 13.87
C GLY A 37 -8.36 0.29 12.54
N VAL A 38 -7.16 -0.20 12.23
CA VAL A 38 -6.47 0.10 10.98
C VAL A 38 -6.21 -1.18 10.22
N GLU A 39 -6.59 -1.21 8.97
CA GLU A 39 -6.30 -2.33 8.09
C GLU A 39 -4.97 -2.10 7.38
N PHE A 40 -4.14 -3.14 7.33
CA PHE A 40 -2.80 -3.08 6.74
C PHE A 40 -2.73 -3.94 5.49
N ILE A 41 -2.20 -3.36 4.42
CA ILE A 41 -2.08 -4.01 3.11
C ILE A 41 -0.62 -3.92 2.68
N CYS A 42 -0.08 -5.03 2.18
CA CYS A 42 1.25 -5.06 1.58
C CYS A 42 1.11 -5.36 0.10
N ALA A 43 1.60 -4.47 -0.75
CA ALA A 43 1.58 -4.63 -2.20
C ALA A 43 3.02 -4.69 -2.72
N ASN A 44 3.32 -5.70 -3.52
CA ASN A 44 4.66 -5.87 -4.06
C ASN A 44 4.61 -6.67 -5.37
N THR A 45 5.63 -6.51 -6.17
CA THR A 45 5.86 -7.34 -7.35
C THR A 45 6.60 -8.63 -7.01
N ASP A 46 7.26 -8.66 -5.86
CA ASP A 46 8.04 -9.81 -5.38
C ASP A 46 7.14 -10.71 -4.53
N ALA A 47 6.78 -11.87 -5.09
CA ALA A 47 5.91 -12.82 -4.41
C ALA A 47 6.53 -13.40 -3.14
N GLN A 48 7.85 -13.61 -3.15
CA GLN A 48 8.55 -14.17 -2.00
C GLN A 48 8.55 -13.17 -0.83
N ALA A 49 8.75 -11.89 -1.12
CA ALA A 49 8.68 -10.85 -0.10
C ALA A 49 7.30 -10.79 0.53
N LEU A 50 6.23 -10.92 -0.28
CA LEU A 50 4.86 -10.93 0.23
C LEU A 50 4.60 -12.14 1.12
N SER A 51 5.10 -13.31 0.78
CA SER A 51 4.86 -14.52 1.56
C SER A 51 5.47 -14.44 2.96
N SER A 52 6.48 -13.62 3.15
CA SER A 52 7.13 -13.43 4.45
C SER A 52 6.45 -12.38 5.32
N MET A 53 5.45 -11.67 4.81
CA MET A 53 4.77 -10.59 5.53
C MET A 53 3.71 -11.06 6.53
N GLY A 54 3.48 -12.36 6.65
CA GLY A 54 2.54 -12.91 7.61
C GLY A 54 1.08 -12.71 7.22
N SER A 55 0.21 -12.53 8.18
CA SER A 55 -1.24 -12.66 8.06
C SER A 55 -1.97 -11.40 7.55
N ARG A 56 -1.29 -10.48 6.92
CA ARG A 56 -1.93 -9.25 6.44
C ARG A 56 -2.50 -9.45 5.05
N THR A 57 -3.34 -8.51 4.63
CA THR A 57 -3.81 -8.48 3.25
C THR A 57 -2.60 -8.22 2.35
N THR A 58 -2.38 -9.11 1.41
CA THR A 58 -1.28 -8.97 0.47
C THR A 58 -1.82 -8.84 -0.94
N LEU A 59 -1.12 -8.07 -1.77
CA LEU A 59 -1.49 -7.84 -3.15
C LEU A 59 -0.24 -7.95 -4.02
N GLN A 60 -0.17 -9.01 -4.83
CA GLN A 60 0.91 -9.16 -5.79
C GLN A 60 0.59 -8.34 -7.03
N LEU A 61 1.52 -7.49 -7.43
CA LEU A 61 1.37 -6.60 -8.59
C LEU A 61 2.16 -7.11 -9.77
N GLY A 62 1.59 -6.96 -10.96
CA GLY A 62 2.29 -7.16 -12.21
C GLY A 62 2.85 -8.55 -12.45
N ASN A 63 2.10 -9.59 -12.10
CA ASN A 63 2.58 -10.95 -12.25
C ASN A 63 2.93 -11.29 -13.70
N SER A 64 2.21 -10.75 -14.68
CA SER A 64 2.51 -11.00 -16.09
C SER A 64 3.78 -10.28 -16.55
N ILE A 65 4.16 -9.20 -15.88
CA ILE A 65 5.36 -8.42 -16.23
C ILE A 65 6.59 -8.97 -15.51
N THR A 66 6.48 -9.23 -14.20
CA THR A 66 7.64 -9.62 -13.38
C THR A 66 7.68 -11.09 -13.02
N LYS A 67 6.58 -11.81 -13.19
CA LYS A 67 6.43 -13.24 -12.84
C LYS A 67 6.78 -13.53 -11.38
N GLY A 68 6.53 -12.56 -10.52
CA GLY A 68 6.80 -12.68 -9.09
C GLY A 68 8.25 -12.43 -8.68
N LEU A 69 9.10 -12.01 -9.61
CA LEU A 69 10.52 -11.79 -9.33
C LEU A 69 10.85 -10.38 -8.85
N GLY A 70 9.87 -9.46 -8.96
CA GLY A 70 10.08 -8.09 -8.54
C GLY A 70 10.50 -7.16 -9.66
N ALA A 71 10.53 -5.87 -9.36
CA ALA A 71 10.88 -4.82 -10.31
C ALA A 71 12.34 -4.39 -10.22
N GLY A 72 13.09 -4.91 -9.25
CA GLY A 72 14.44 -4.46 -8.98
C GLY A 72 14.47 -2.98 -8.64
N ALA A 73 15.39 -2.24 -9.23
CA ALA A 73 15.49 -0.80 -9.05
C ALA A 73 14.84 0.01 -10.18
N ASN A 74 13.98 -0.64 -10.99
CA ASN A 74 13.39 0.01 -12.16
C ASN A 74 11.98 0.54 -11.84
N PRO A 75 11.80 1.86 -11.67
CA PRO A 75 10.48 2.44 -11.36
C PRO A 75 9.47 2.27 -12.49
N ASP A 76 9.91 2.20 -13.76
CA ASP A 76 8.99 1.99 -14.89
C ASP A 76 8.33 0.63 -14.82
N VAL A 77 9.07 -0.39 -14.43
CA VAL A 77 8.51 -1.73 -14.23
C VAL A 77 7.53 -1.73 -13.07
N GLY A 78 7.89 -1.06 -11.98
CA GLY A 78 6.99 -0.92 -10.82
C GLY A 78 5.69 -0.21 -11.18
N ARG A 79 5.78 0.86 -11.97
CA ARG A 79 4.61 1.59 -12.42
C ARG A 79 3.72 0.73 -13.33
N GLN A 80 4.31 0.04 -14.29
CA GLN A 80 3.56 -0.83 -15.19
C GLN A 80 2.89 -1.98 -14.44
N ALA A 81 3.59 -2.55 -13.46
CA ALA A 81 3.04 -3.60 -12.63
C ALA A 81 1.82 -3.12 -11.84
N ALA A 82 1.88 -1.94 -11.25
CA ALA A 82 0.76 -1.36 -10.53
C ALA A 82 -0.39 -1.02 -11.46
N MET A 83 -0.10 -0.51 -12.66
CA MET A 83 -1.13 -0.20 -13.65
C MET A 83 -1.85 -1.47 -14.13
N GLU A 84 -1.13 -2.57 -14.30
CA GLU A 84 -1.72 -3.84 -14.68
C GLU A 84 -2.77 -4.31 -13.68
N ASP A 85 -2.50 -4.10 -12.39
CA ASP A 85 -3.39 -4.54 -11.32
C ASP A 85 -4.17 -3.39 -10.68
N ARG A 86 -4.41 -2.34 -11.44
CA ARG A 86 -5.12 -1.16 -10.97
C ARG A 86 -6.48 -1.49 -10.36
N ASP A 87 -7.23 -2.38 -10.99
CA ASP A 87 -8.55 -2.77 -10.50
C ASP A 87 -8.47 -3.50 -9.15
N ARG A 88 -7.43 -4.31 -8.94
CA ARG A 88 -7.19 -4.99 -7.68
C ARG A 88 -6.79 -4.00 -6.59
N ILE A 89 -5.97 -3.01 -6.94
CA ILE A 89 -5.64 -1.93 -6.01
C ILE A 89 -6.92 -1.22 -5.58
N GLN A 90 -7.78 -0.90 -6.54
CA GLN A 90 -9.05 -0.24 -6.27
C GLN A 90 -9.90 -1.06 -5.30
N GLU A 91 -9.98 -2.36 -5.49
CA GLU A 91 -10.75 -3.24 -4.61
C GLU A 91 -10.25 -3.22 -3.16
N VAL A 92 -8.93 -3.27 -2.96
CA VAL A 92 -8.38 -3.37 -1.60
C VAL A 92 -8.44 -2.05 -0.84
N ILE A 93 -8.43 -0.91 -1.53
CA ILE A 93 -8.51 0.39 -0.87
C ILE A 93 -9.91 0.99 -0.84
N ALA A 94 -10.85 0.42 -1.59
CA ALA A 94 -12.23 0.92 -1.64
C ALA A 94 -12.86 0.92 -0.26
N GLY A 95 -13.70 1.91 0.00
CA GLY A 95 -14.38 2.05 1.28
C GLY A 95 -13.55 2.71 2.36
N SER A 96 -12.30 3.07 2.09
CA SER A 96 -11.47 3.80 3.03
C SER A 96 -11.90 5.27 3.10
N ASP A 97 -11.91 5.83 4.28
CA ASP A 97 -12.06 7.27 4.47
C ASP A 97 -10.70 7.95 4.38
N MET A 98 -9.66 7.28 4.85
CA MET A 98 -8.29 7.76 4.80
C MET A 98 -7.36 6.63 4.43
N LEU A 99 -6.41 6.91 3.56
CA LEU A 99 -5.39 5.94 3.13
C LEU A 99 -4.00 6.53 3.35
N PHE A 100 -3.18 5.79 4.10
CA PHE A 100 -1.75 6.08 4.21
C PHE A 100 -1.01 5.16 3.26
N ILE A 101 -0.16 5.76 2.41
CA ILE A 101 0.68 5.02 1.48
C ILE A 101 2.11 5.13 1.97
N THR A 102 2.76 3.98 2.24
CA THR A 102 4.16 3.97 2.59
C THR A 102 4.97 3.34 1.45
N ALA A 103 6.08 3.94 1.10
CA ALA A 103 6.95 3.42 0.06
C ALA A 103 8.40 3.75 0.40
N GLY A 104 9.29 2.78 0.18
CA GLY A 104 10.71 3.03 0.28
C GLY A 104 11.23 3.58 -1.06
N MET A 105 12.02 4.64 -1.01
CA MET A 105 12.67 5.17 -2.20
C MET A 105 13.87 4.30 -2.59
N GLY A 106 14.11 4.18 -3.88
CA GLY A 106 15.21 3.36 -4.41
C GLY A 106 14.78 2.02 -4.96
N GLY A 107 13.67 1.46 -4.50
CA GLY A 107 13.10 0.25 -5.08
C GLY A 107 12.19 0.58 -6.26
N GLY A 108 12.14 -0.29 -7.27
CA GLY A 108 11.31 -0.07 -8.46
C GLY A 108 9.83 -0.08 -8.15
N THR A 109 9.38 -1.06 -7.37
CA THR A 109 7.96 -1.22 -7.06
C THR A 109 7.43 -0.05 -6.22
N GLY A 110 8.13 0.33 -5.16
CA GLY A 110 7.70 1.43 -4.31
C GLY A 110 7.71 2.76 -5.04
N THR A 111 8.82 3.07 -5.70
CA THR A 111 9.00 4.35 -6.40
C THR A 111 8.02 4.49 -7.58
N GLY A 112 7.82 3.42 -8.35
CA GLY A 112 6.93 3.45 -9.51
C GLY A 112 5.47 3.18 -9.17
N GLY A 113 5.20 2.31 -8.20
CA GLY A 113 3.86 1.88 -7.87
C GLY A 113 3.08 2.80 -6.93
N ALA A 114 3.77 3.45 -5.99
CA ALA A 114 3.08 4.33 -5.04
C ALA A 114 2.29 5.46 -5.71
N PRO A 115 2.81 6.14 -6.76
CA PRO A 115 2.01 7.15 -7.47
C PRO A 115 0.74 6.59 -8.10
N VAL A 116 0.77 5.34 -8.57
CA VAL A 116 -0.42 4.69 -9.13
C VAL A 116 -1.47 4.47 -8.04
N VAL A 117 -1.06 3.99 -6.88
CA VAL A 117 -1.96 3.81 -5.74
C VAL A 117 -2.57 5.15 -5.33
N ALA A 118 -1.77 6.20 -5.27
CA ALA A 118 -2.24 7.55 -4.94
C ALA A 118 -3.27 8.04 -5.96
N GLN A 119 -3.05 7.80 -7.24
CA GLN A 119 -3.97 8.19 -8.29
C GLN A 119 -5.31 7.47 -8.15
N VAL A 120 -5.28 6.16 -7.91
CA VAL A 120 -6.50 5.37 -7.70
C VAL A 120 -7.28 5.89 -6.49
N ALA A 121 -6.58 6.15 -5.38
CA ALA A 121 -7.21 6.67 -4.18
C ALA A 121 -7.87 8.03 -4.42
N LYS A 122 -7.20 8.89 -5.16
CA LYS A 122 -7.73 10.21 -5.51
C LYS A 122 -8.99 10.10 -6.36
N GLU A 123 -9.01 9.20 -7.32
CA GLU A 123 -10.18 8.94 -8.16
C GLU A 123 -11.38 8.45 -7.36
N LEU A 124 -11.12 7.71 -6.28
CA LEU A 124 -12.17 7.22 -5.38
C LEU A 124 -12.60 8.25 -4.32
N GLY A 125 -11.99 9.43 -4.31
CA GLY A 125 -12.30 10.46 -3.33
C GLY A 125 -11.77 10.18 -1.93
N ILE A 126 -10.75 9.32 -1.80
CA ILE A 126 -10.16 8.94 -0.52
C ILE A 126 -9.12 9.98 -0.12
N LEU A 127 -9.17 10.44 1.14
CA LEU A 127 -8.13 11.30 1.70
C LEU A 127 -6.83 10.51 1.81
N THR A 128 -5.79 10.95 1.12
CA THR A 128 -4.57 10.19 0.95
C THR A 128 -3.37 10.92 1.51
N VAL A 129 -2.57 10.21 2.31
CA VAL A 129 -1.31 10.72 2.85
C VAL A 129 -0.21 9.76 2.43
N ALA A 130 0.80 10.26 1.72
CA ALA A 130 1.93 9.45 1.29
C ALA A 130 3.13 9.71 2.20
N VAL A 131 3.72 8.64 2.69
CA VAL A 131 4.95 8.69 3.49
C VAL A 131 6.01 7.90 2.75
N VAL A 132 7.08 8.57 2.35
CA VAL A 132 8.19 7.92 1.66
C VAL A 132 9.41 7.88 2.58
N THR A 133 10.11 6.76 2.55
CA THR A 133 11.32 6.58 3.32
C THR A 133 12.52 6.58 2.38
N ARG A 134 13.62 7.15 2.83
CA ARG A 134 14.88 7.11 2.07
C ARG A 134 15.55 5.76 2.28
N PRO A 135 16.27 5.30 1.24
CA PRO A 135 17.04 4.07 1.37
C PRO A 135 18.16 4.19 2.42
#